data_576f88f828f5a23502515384ba863b33
#
_entry.id   576f88f828f5a23502515384ba863b33
#
_cell.length_a   1.000
_cell.length_b   1.000
_cell.length_c   1.000
_cell.angle_alpha   90.00
_cell.angle_beta   90.00
_cell.angle_gamma   90.00
#
_symmetry.space_group_name_H-M   'P 1'
#
loop_
_entity.id
_entity.type
_entity.pdbx_description
1 polymer ?
#
loop_
_entity_poly.entity_id
_entity_poly.type
_entity_poly.pdbx_seq_one_letter_code
_entity_poly.pdbx_strand_id
1 'polypeptide(L)'
;NTASIAAVGVAFGEYFGYFVSIPAGGVQMVAVISIILLTAINVAGVKSGVWTQNILTIVKVGMFGGVILLGVFLPGTESLNLLKNSGGASSLGAMGMALIAIMWTYDAWIEISYVAGEIKDPGRNIPKASLLSMVVIIAIYVLANGVFISALSIEKMAGSTLVASDAAEVYLGSAGASIIALAILICTLGANNANVLTSARITYAMAKEKLFFRSVAKVHPKTETPATALLIQGIWATILTFTGSFNQLITYMVFASWIFYGMSAGAVIILRHQKPDMERPYRVWGYPWVPAIFILFAAWLTVNTILEAPRDAAIGIGLILTGLPFYFFWSSRKGSNEAD
;
A
#
# COMPACT_ATOMS: atom_id res chain seq x y z
N ASN A 1 -4.67 5.77 1.67
CA ASN A 1 -3.19 5.87 1.82
C ASN A 1 -2.75 6.12 3.28
N THR A 2 -3.39 7.02 4.05
CA THR A 2 -3.00 7.28 5.45
C THR A 2 -3.17 6.04 6.35
N ALA A 3 -4.20 5.22 6.11
CA ALA A 3 -4.36 3.93 6.79
C ALA A 3 -3.25 2.93 6.44
N SER A 4 -2.72 2.97 5.22
CA SER A 4 -1.54 2.19 4.82
C SER A 4 -0.30 2.59 5.63
N ILE A 5 -0.08 3.89 5.84
CA ILE A 5 1.02 4.39 6.69
C ILE A 5 0.87 3.86 8.12
N ALA A 6 -0.33 3.88 8.67
CA ALA A 6 -0.61 3.35 10.01
C ALA A 6 -0.39 1.83 10.06
N ALA A 7 -0.92 1.06 9.09
CA ALA A 7 -0.76 -0.40 9.03
C ALA A 7 0.71 -0.81 8.94
N VAL A 8 1.48 -0.22 8.02
CA VAL A 8 2.91 -0.51 7.88
C VAL A 8 3.69 -0.09 9.13
N GLY A 9 3.27 1.00 9.80
CA GLY A 9 3.82 1.40 11.09
C GLY A 9 3.58 0.34 12.18
N VAL A 10 2.37 -0.23 12.24
CA VAL A 10 2.05 -1.33 13.19
C VAL A 10 2.89 -2.57 12.88
N ALA A 11 3.00 -2.96 11.60
CA ALA A 11 3.87 -4.07 11.20
C ALA A 11 5.34 -3.83 11.62
N PHE A 12 5.84 -2.59 11.45
CA PHE A 12 7.16 -2.23 11.96
C PHE A 12 7.28 -2.45 13.47
N GLY A 13 6.26 -2.06 14.25
CA GLY A 13 6.22 -2.27 15.69
C GLY A 13 6.19 -3.74 16.08
N GLU A 14 5.45 -4.58 15.35
CA GLU A 14 5.40 -6.05 15.59
C GLU A 14 6.78 -6.69 15.36
N TYR A 15 7.47 -6.38 14.25
CA TYR A 15 8.81 -6.88 13.99
C TYR A 15 9.88 -6.29 14.95
N PHE A 16 9.68 -5.07 15.43
CA PHE A 16 10.53 -4.49 16.46
C PHE A 16 10.41 -5.25 17.79
N GLY A 17 9.18 -5.73 18.09
CA GLY A 17 8.90 -6.59 19.24
C GLY A 17 9.63 -7.94 19.23
N TYR A 18 10.13 -8.39 18.08
CA TYR A 18 10.99 -9.58 17.99
C TYR A 18 12.33 -9.38 18.72
N PHE A 19 12.89 -8.16 18.68
CA PHE A 19 14.20 -7.85 19.27
C PHE A 19 14.12 -7.30 20.68
N VAL A 20 13.01 -6.63 21.02
CA VAL A 20 12.85 -5.92 22.29
C VAL A 20 11.49 -6.30 22.89
N SER A 21 11.50 -6.76 24.13
CA SER A 21 10.24 -7.02 24.86
C SER A 21 9.44 -5.73 25.00
N ILE A 22 8.31 -5.67 24.31
CA ILE A 22 7.47 -4.49 24.29
C ILE A 22 6.27 -4.69 25.24
N PRO A 23 5.98 -3.74 26.16
CA PRO A 23 4.80 -3.82 27.00
C PRO A 23 3.51 -3.68 26.19
N ALA A 24 2.37 -3.97 26.79
CA ALA A 24 1.06 -3.79 26.17
C ALA A 24 0.90 -2.34 25.64
N GLY A 25 0.48 -2.18 24.38
CA GLY A 25 0.40 -0.88 23.71
C GLY A 25 1.72 -0.32 23.16
N GLY A 26 2.84 -0.99 23.41
CA GLY A 26 4.15 -0.52 22.95
C GLY A 26 4.35 -0.67 21.44
N VAL A 27 3.68 -1.62 20.78
CA VAL A 27 3.67 -1.78 19.32
C VAL A 27 3.16 -0.49 18.66
N GLN A 28 2.07 0.07 19.16
CA GLN A 28 1.50 1.32 18.65
C GLN A 28 2.45 2.50 18.90
N MET A 29 3.12 2.55 20.04
CA MET A 29 4.10 3.61 20.34
C MET A 29 5.30 3.56 19.38
N VAL A 30 5.84 2.37 19.11
CA VAL A 30 6.92 2.16 18.13
C VAL A 30 6.46 2.57 16.73
N ALA A 31 5.22 2.20 16.34
CA ALA A 31 4.63 2.63 15.09
C ALA A 31 4.55 4.16 14.98
N VAL A 32 4.05 4.83 16.01
CA VAL A 32 3.96 6.30 16.07
C VAL A 32 5.34 6.94 15.93
N ILE A 33 6.34 6.46 16.66
CA ILE A 33 7.71 6.99 16.58
C ILE A 33 8.26 6.85 15.16
N SER A 34 8.04 5.69 14.50
CA SER A 34 8.47 5.48 13.12
C SER A 34 7.79 6.45 12.14
N ILE A 35 6.48 6.67 12.29
CA ILE A 35 5.70 7.61 11.46
C ILE A 35 6.20 9.04 11.64
N ILE A 36 6.42 9.47 12.88
CA ILE A 36 6.93 10.82 13.19
C ILE A 36 8.33 11.01 12.58
N LEU A 37 9.22 10.03 12.75
CA LEU A 37 10.58 10.08 12.20
C LEU A 37 10.56 10.21 10.67
N LEU A 38 9.80 9.36 9.98
CA LEU A 38 9.70 9.39 8.52
C LEU A 38 9.03 10.68 8.01
N THR A 39 8.02 11.16 8.73
CA THR A 39 7.40 12.46 8.42
C THR A 39 8.40 13.59 8.55
N ALA A 40 9.19 13.62 9.63
CA ALA A 40 10.22 14.63 9.84
C ALA A 40 11.32 14.60 8.75
N ILE A 41 11.78 13.40 8.36
CA ILE A 41 12.76 13.24 7.27
C ILE A 41 12.21 13.82 5.96
N ASN A 42 10.95 13.55 5.63
CA ASN A 42 10.33 14.04 4.40
C ASN A 42 10.02 15.55 4.44
N VAL A 43 9.70 16.10 5.61
CA VAL A 43 9.57 17.55 5.80
C VAL A 43 10.92 18.26 5.67
N ALA A 44 12.00 17.64 6.11
CA ALA A 44 13.35 18.19 6.02
C ALA A 44 13.84 18.39 4.57
N GLY A 45 13.28 17.67 3.58
CA GLY A 45 13.56 17.91 2.18
C GLY A 45 13.22 16.73 1.27
N VAL A 46 12.80 17.02 0.03
CA VAL A 46 12.55 15.99 -0.98
C VAL A 46 13.77 15.12 -1.23
N LYS A 47 14.97 15.72 -1.30
CA LYS A 47 16.22 15.00 -1.53
C LYS A 47 16.53 13.99 -0.43
N SER A 48 16.28 14.34 0.85
CA SER A 48 16.51 13.42 1.97
C SER A 48 15.53 12.24 1.94
N GLY A 49 14.27 12.49 1.64
CA GLY A 49 13.25 11.44 1.49
C GLY A 49 13.58 10.46 0.36
N VAL A 50 13.96 10.96 -0.82
CA VAL A 50 14.34 10.15 -1.98
C VAL A 50 15.63 9.36 -1.73
N TRP A 51 16.65 9.97 -1.13
CA TRP A 51 17.90 9.28 -0.79
C TRP A 51 17.67 8.13 0.19
N THR A 52 16.89 8.38 1.24
CA THR A 52 16.46 7.36 2.19
C THR A 52 15.73 6.23 1.48
N GLN A 53 14.80 6.57 0.57
CA GLN A 53 14.05 5.57 -0.21
C GLN A 53 14.98 4.70 -1.07
N ASN A 54 15.96 5.29 -1.75
CA ASN A 54 16.88 4.54 -2.61
C ASN A 54 17.70 3.53 -1.81
N ILE A 55 18.26 3.93 -0.66
CA ILE A 55 19.02 3.03 0.21
C ILE A 55 18.13 1.88 0.69
N LEU A 56 16.95 2.21 1.24
CA LEU A 56 16.03 1.22 1.75
C LEU A 56 15.55 0.26 0.65
N THR A 57 15.43 0.73 -0.60
CA THR A 57 15.06 -0.11 -1.75
C THR A 57 16.19 -1.08 -2.12
N ILE A 58 17.45 -0.62 -2.16
CA ILE A 58 18.59 -1.49 -2.45
C ILE A 58 18.70 -2.60 -1.39
N VAL A 59 18.59 -2.23 -0.11
CA VAL A 59 18.60 -3.20 1.00
C VAL A 59 17.47 -4.21 0.85
N LYS A 60 16.24 -3.73 0.58
CA LYS A 60 15.06 -4.56 0.38
C LYS A 60 15.23 -5.59 -0.74
N VAL A 61 15.68 -5.15 -1.92
CA VAL A 61 15.89 -6.04 -3.08
C VAL A 61 16.97 -7.08 -2.78
N GLY A 62 18.07 -6.66 -2.14
CA GLY A 62 19.14 -7.57 -1.75
C GLY A 62 18.67 -8.65 -0.77
N MET A 63 17.80 -8.30 0.15
CA MET A 63 17.28 -9.21 1.16
C MET A 63 16.28 -10.22 0.58
N PHE A 64 15.32 -9.78 -0.23
CA PHE A 64 14.43 -10.71 -0.93
C PHE A 64 15.20 -11.65 -1.84
N GLY A 65 16.23 -11.14 -2.54
CA GLY A 65 17.15 -11.96 -3.30
C GLY A 65 17.84 -13.03 -2.44
N GLY A 66 18.30 -12.65 -1.25
CA GLY A 66 18.90 -13.57 -0.28
C GLY A 66 17.95 -14.67 0.18
N VAL A 67 16.71 -14.32 0.55
CA VAL A 67 15.68 -15.31 0.96
C VAL A 67 15.38 -16.29 -0.18
N ILE A 68 15.22 -15.80 -1.40
CA ILE A 68 14.97 -16.66 -2.56
C ILE A 68 16.15 -17.59 -2.83
N LEU A 69 17.37 -17.08 -2.79
CA LEU A 69 18.57 -17.92 -2.97
C LEU A 69 18.68 -19.01 -1.89
N LEU A 70 18.41 -18.68 -0.62
CA LEU A 70 18.37 -19.66 0.45
C LEU A 70 17.38 -20.80 0.16
N GLY A 71 16.14 -20.45 -0.25
CA GLY A 71 15.13 -21.46 -0.56
C GLY A 71 15.43 -22.30 -1.81
N VAL A 72 16.21 -21.75 -2.76
CA VAL A 72 16.63 -22.50 -3.95
C VAL A 72 17.78 -23.47 -3.65
N PHE A 73 18.72 -23.08 -2.79
CA PHE A 73 19.91 -23.88 -2.50
C PHE A 73 19.80 -24.80 -1.28
N LEU A 74 18.88 -24.50 -0.35
CA LEU A 74 18.64 -25.33 0.83
C LEU A 74 17.37 -26.16 0.63
N PRO A 75 17.42 -27.49 0.82
CA PRO A 75 16.24 -28.33 0.71
C PRO A 75 15.23 -27.98 1.80
N GLY A 76 13.99 -27.75 1.40
CA GLY A 76 12.90 -27.53 2.34
C GLY A 76 12.59 -28.80 3.16
N THR A 77 12.09 -28.62 4.36
CA THR A 77 11.71 -29.72 5.28
C THR A 77 10.32 -30.27 4.98
N GLU A 78 9.47 -29.46 4.33
CA GLU A 78 8.12 -29.86 3.93
C GLU A 78 8.12 -30.17 2.42
N SER A 79 7.63 -31.35 2.06
CA SER A 79 7.36 -31.64 0.65
C SER A 79 6.27 -30.67 0.17
N LEU A 80 6.39 -30.13 -1.06
CA LEU A 80 5.39 -29.28 -1.72
C LEU A 80 4.05 -30.02 -1.92
N ASN A 81 3.44 -30.47 -0.85
CA ASN A 81 2.15 -31.15 -0.83
C ASN A 81 1.00 -30.15 -0.89
N LEU A 82 1.06 -29.20 -1.82
CA LEU A 82 0.01 -28.20 -2.06
C LEU A 82 -1.36 -28.85 -2.33
N LEU A 83 -1.37 -30.11 -2.77
CA LEU A 83 -2.60 -30.84 -3.13
C LEU A 83 -3.13 -31.72 -1.99
N LYS A 84 -2.34 -32.04 -0.96
CA LYS A 84 -2.78 -32.96 0.11
C LYS A 84 -3.70 -32.32 1.15
N ASN A 85 -3.65 -31.02 1.30
CA ASN A 85 -4.44 -30.28 2.31
C ASN A 85 -5.55 -29.41 1.71
N SER A 86 -5.96 -29.62 0.46
CA SER A 86 -7.17 -29.01 -0.08
C SER A 86 -8.43 -29.71 0.47
N GLY A 87 -8.53 -29.73 1.79
CA GLY A 87 -9.71 -30.17 2.51
C GLY A 87 -10.82 -29.13 2.41
N GLY A 88 -11.65 -29.25 1.40
CA GLY A 88 -12.84 -28.44 1.22
C GLY A 88 -12.65 -27.30 0.20
N ALA A 89 -13.64 -27.14 -0.66
CA ALA A 89 -13.73 -25.99 -1.56
C ALA A 89 -13.86 -24.72 -0.71
N SER A 90 -12.87 -23.84 -0.81
CA SER A 90 -12.96 -22.50 -0.20
C SER A 90 -14.18 -21.79 -0.76
N SER A 91 -15.01 -21.20 0.10
CA SER A 91 -16.15 -20.39 -0.38
C SER A 91 -15.61 -19.21 -1.19
N LEU A 92 -16.41 -18.74 -2.17
CA LEU A 92 -16.08 -17.51 -2.93
C LEU A 92 -15.82 -16.33 -2.02
N GLY A 93 -16.51 -16.27 -0.86
CA GLY A 93 -16.32 -15.28 0.16
C GLY A 93 -14.92 -15.35 0.81
N ALA A 94 -14.50 -16.54 1.24
CA ALA A 94 -13.17 -16.74 1.80
C ALA A 94 -12.05 -16.41 0.80
N MET A 95 -12.24 -16.76 -0.47
CA MET A 95 -11.31 -16.39 -1.55
C MET A 95 -11.24 -14.87 -1.74
N GLY A 96 -12.38 -14.17 -1.68
CA GLY A 96 -12.43 -12.71 -1.75
C GLY A 96 -11.69 -12.05 -0.59
N MET A 97 -11.83 -12.57 0.64
CA MET A 97 -11.08 -12.06 1.79
C MET A 97 -9.58 -12.26 1.65
N ALA A 98 -9.15 -13.42 1.16
CA ALA A 98 -7.73 -13.66 0.87
C ALA A 98 -7.20 -12.69 -0.21
N LEU A 99 -8.01 -12.39 -1.23
CA LEU A 99 -7.67 -11.43 -2.27
C LEU A 99 -7.49 -10.00 -1.73
N ILE A 100 -8.16 -9.60 -0.66
CA ILE A 100 -7.95 -8.28 -0.03
C ILE A 100 -6.48 -8.13 0.38
N ALA A 101 -5.93 -9.13 1.09
CA ALA A 101 -4.53 -9.11 1.51
C ALA A 101 -3.56 -9.13 0.31
N ILE A 102 -3.87 -9.93 -0.72
CA ILE A 102 -3.09 -9.99 -1.96
C ILE A 102 -3.13 -8.63 -2.68
N MET A 103 -4.32 -8.04 -2.86
CA MET A 103 -4.48 -6.76 -3.54
C MET A 103 -3.74 -5.63 -2.82
N TRP A 104 -3.73 -5.65 -1.48
CA TRP A 104 -2.92 -4.69 -0.71
C TRP A 104 -1.42 -4.85 -0.99
N THR A 105 -0.94 -6.10 -1.05
CA THR A 105 0.48 -6.40 -1.31
C THR A 105 0.95 -5.86 -2.67
N TYR A 106 0.05 -5.77 -3.65
CA TYR A 106 0.32 -5.24 -4.99
C TYR A 106 -0.14 -3.79 -5.20
N ASP A 107 -0.69 -3.11 -4.19
CA ASP A 107 -1.41 -1.84 -4.36
C ASP A 107 -0.52 -0.66 -4.80
N ALA A 108 0.78 -0.71 -4.56
CA ALA A 108 1.70 0.39 -4.88
C ALA A 108 1.80 0.75 -6.38
N TRP A 109 1.17 -0.01 -7.29
CA TRP A 109 1.16 0.28 -8.73
C TRP A 109 0.55 1.65 -9.07
N ILE A 110 -0.40 2.13 -8.27
CA ILE A 110 -1.06 3.43 -8.49
C ILE A 110 -0.17 4.61 -8.11
N GLU A 111 0.79 4.43 -7.21
CA GLU A 111 1.60 5.52 -6.64
C GLU A 111 2.47 6.23 -7.68
N ILE A 112 2.87 5.53 -8.76
CA ILE A 112 3.59 6.15 -9.88
C ILE A 112 2.75 7.27 -10.53
N SER A 113 1.42 7.18 -10.49
CA SER A 113 0.53 8.20 -11.03
C SER A 113 0.56 9.50 -10.22
N TYR A 114 0.85 9.43 -8.92
CA TYR A 114 0.91 10.60 -8.03
C TYR A 114 2.13 11.49 -8.29
N VAL A 115 3.16 10.90 -8.89
CA VAL A 115 4.40 11.59 -9.27
C VAL A 115 4.53 11.75 -10.79
N ALA A 116 3.48 11.48 -11.56
CA ALA A 116 3.51 11.49 -13.02
C ALA A 116 3.99 12.81 -13.63
N GLY A 117 3.69 13.94 -12.98
CA GLY A 117 4.16 15.26 -13.39
C GLY A 117 5.66 15.51 -13.22
N GLU A 118 6.36 14.66 -12.46
CA GLU A 118 7.80 14.72 -12.20
C GLU A 118 8.58 13.75 -13.12
N ILE A 119 7.86 12.90 -13.88
CA ILE A 119 8.46 11.85 -14.73
C ILE A 119 8.70 12.41 -16.13
N LYS A 120 9.92 12.21 -16.64
CA LYS A 120 10.27 12.53 -18.03
C LYS A 120 9.54 11.57 -18.99
N ASP A 121 8.95 12.10 -20.06
CA ASP A 121 8.16 11.34 -21.05
C ASP A 121 7.15 10.37 -20.41
N PRO A 122 6.19 10.89 -19.60
CA PRO A 122 5.33 10.04 -18.77
C PRO A 122 4.48 9.06 -19.59
N GLY A 123 4.00 9.47 -20.77
CA GLY A 123 3.20 8.62 -21.67
C GLY A 123 3.90 7.34 -22.10
N ARG A 124 5.24 7.31 -22.13
CA ARG A 124 6.07 6.15 -22.49
C ARG A 124 6.63 5.44 -21.26
N ASN A 125 7.13 6.21 -20.29
CA ASN A 125 7.89 5.65 -19.18
C ASN A 125 7.00 5.06 -18.09
N ILE A 126 5.83 5.64 -17.79
CA ILE A 126 4.91 5.10 -16.80
C ILE A 126 4.43 3.69 -17.19
N PRO A 127 3.86 3.45 -18.40
CA PRO A 127 3.41 2.10 -18.78
C PRO A 127 4.53 1.06 -18.75
N LYS A 128 5.73 1.41 -19.22
CA LYS A 128 6.87 0.50 -19.23
C LYS A 128 7.36 0.16 -17.83
N ALA A 129 7.53 1.18 -16.97
CA ALA A 129 7.96 0.98 -15.60
C ALA A 129 6.92 0.16 -14.82
N SER A 130 5.62 0.45 -14.98
CA SER A 130 4.55 -0.31 -14.33
C SER A 130 4.52 -1.77 -14.76
N LEU A 131 4.65 -2.05 -16.06
CA LEU A 131 4.65 -3.43 -16.56
C LEU A 131 5.88 -4.19 -16.07
N LEU A 132 7.07 -3.61 -16.20
CA LEU A 132 8.32 -4.24 -15.78
C LEU A 132 8.35 -4.51 -14.28
N SER A 133 7.99 -3.50 -13.47
CA SER A 133 7.94 -3.66 -12.01
C SER A 133 6.93 -4.73 -11.59
N MET A 134 5.76 -4.79 -12.24
CA MET A 134 4.75 -5.80 -11.93
C MET A 134 5.26 -7.22 -12.22
N VAL A 135 5.90 -7.45 -13.35
CA VAL A 135 6.49 -8.76 -13.70
C VAL A 135 7.55 -9.16 -12.67
N VAL A 136 8.45 -8.23 -12.30
CA VAL A 136 9.50 -8.50 -11.30
C VAL A 136 8.89 -8.79 -9.93
N ILE A 137 7.89 -8.01 -9.48
CA ILE A 137 7.23 -8.21 -8.18
C ILE A 137 6.50 -9.55 -8.15
N ILE A 138 5.76 -9.91 -9.20
CA ILE A 138 5.08 -11.22 -9.29
C ILE A 138 6.10 -12.35 -9.16
N ALA A 139 7.21 -12.28 -9.90
CA ALA A 139 8.25 -13.29 -9.83
C ALA A 139 8.84 -13.42 -8.40
N ILE A 140 9.18 -12.29 -7.77
CA ILE A 140 9.69 -12.27 -6.39
C ILE A 140 8.70 -12.87 -5.42
N TYR A 141 7.41 -12.49 -5.49
CA TYR A 141 6.41 -12.97 -4.55
C TYR A 141 6.08 -14.46 -4.75
N VAL A 142 5.99 -14.94 -5.97
CA VAL A 142 5.78 -16.37 -6.26
C VAL A 142 6.95 -17.19 -5.72
N LEU A 143 8.19 -16.77 -5.97
CA LEU A 143 9.38 -17.44 -5.47
C LEU A 143 9.46 -17.41 -3.94
N ALA A 144 9.23 -16.27 -3.32
CA ALA A 144 9.25 -16.14 -1.86
C ALA A 144 8.17 -17.01 -1.18
N ASN A 145 6.95 -17.01 -1.70
CA ASN A 145 5.89 -17.89 -1.20
C ASN A 145 6.23 -19.37 -1.40
N GLY A 146 6.87 -19.74 -2.52
CA GLY A 146 7.39 -21.09 -2.72
C GLY A 146 8.38 -21.51 -1.62
N VAL A 147 9.28 -20.61 -1.23
CA VAL A 147 10.21 -20.83 -0.11
C VAL A 147 9.46 -20.98 1.22
N PHE A 148 8.48 -20.13 1.52
CA PHE A 148 7.72 -20.23 2.76
C PHE A 148 6.92 -21.54 2.86
N ILE A 149 6.26 -21.96 1.79
CA ILE A 149 5.50 -23.24 1.75
C ILE A 149 6.42 -24.47 1.83
N SER A 150 7.66 -24.37 1.34
CA SER A 150 8.63 -25.47 1.50
C SER A 150 9.25 -25.55 2.90
N ALA A 151 9.20 -24.45 3.67
CA ALA A 151 9.70 -24.39 5.03
C ALA A 151 8.65 -24.72 6.10
N LEU A 152 7.41 -24.26 5.90
CA LEU A 152 6.35 -24.26 6.90
C LEU A 152 5.07 -24.92 6.35
N SER A 153 4.34 -25.65 7.21
CA SER A 153 3.00 -26.09 6.87
C SER A 153 2.03 -24.89 6.77
N ILE A 154 0.94 -25.06 6.03
CA ILE A 154 -0.08 -24.00 5.86
C ILE A 154 -0.67 -23.58 7.22
N GLU A 155 -0.90 -24.53 8.12
CA GLU A 155 -1.40 -24.24 9.47
C GLU A 155 -0.43 -23.38 10.29
N LYS A 156 0.87 -23.67 10.22
CA LYS A 156 1.91 -22.86 10.87
C LYS A 156 1.96 -21.45 10.28
N MET A 157 1.89 -21.35 8.95
CA MET A 157 1.85 -20.05 8.27
C MET A 157 0.62 -19.23 8.69
N ALA A 158 -0.55 -19.87 8.77
CA ALA A 158 -1.81 -19.18 9.17
C ALA A 158 -1.79 -18.68 10.62
N GLY A 159 -1.05 -19.37 11.51
CA GLY A 159 -0.90 -18.98 12.91
C GLY A 159 0.25 -18.02 13.20
N SER A 160 1.12 -17.75 12.21
CA SER A 160 2.31 -16.91 12.40
C SER A 160 2.04 -15.45 12.03
N THR A 161 2.56 -14.53 12.84
CA THR A 161 2.63 -13.10 12.53
C THR A 161 3.96 -12.73 11.84
N LEU A 162 4.97 -13.63 11.87
CA LEU A 162 6.32 -13.38 11.37
C LEU A 162 6.78 -14.47 10.39
N VAL A 163 5.91 -14.88 9.46
CA VAL A 163 6.07 -16.03 8.55
C VAL A 163 7.45 -16.12 7.91
N ALA A 164 8.00 -15.00 7.45
CA ALA A 164 9.31 -15.01 6.78
C ALA A 164 10.45 -15.29 7.75
N SER A 165 10.37 -14.83 9.01
CA SER A 165 11.36 -15.12 10.04
C SER A 165 11.27 -16.58 10.48
N ASP A 166 10.05 -17.12 10.66
CA ASP A 166 9.82 -18.51 11.02
C ASP A 166 10.30 -19.45 9.90
N ALA A 167 10.09 -19.10 8.64
CA ALA A 167 10.62 -19.85 7.51
C ALA A 167 12.16 -19.83 7.48
N ALA A 168 12.78 -18.68 7.77
CA ALA A 168 14.23 -18.56 7.83
C ALA A 168 14.84 -19.35 9.01
N GLU A 169 14.10 -19.47 10.12
CA GLU A 169 14.52 -20.29 11.26
C GLU A 169 14.66 -21.76 10.88
N VAL A 170 13.77 -22.28 10.05
CA VAL A 170 13.84 -23.65 9.54
C VAL A 170 15.13 -23.91 8.75
N TYR A 171 15.58 -22.93 7.95
CA TYR A 171 16.76 -23.08 7.10
C TYR A 171 18.08 -22.76 7.80
N LEU A 172 18.09 -21.75 8.66
CA LEU A 172 19.29 -21.13 9.22
C LEU A 172 19.31 -21.06 10.75
N GLY A 173 18.29 -21.62 11.41
CA GLY A 173 18.12 -21.51 12.86
C GLY A 173 17.82 -20.08 13.32
N SER A 174 17.94 -19.81 14.62
CA SER A 174 17.57 -18.53 15.25
C SER A 174 18.34 -17.32 14.70
N ALA A 175 19.57 -17.51 14.24
CA ALA A 175 20.35 -16.45 13.60
C ALA A 175 19.68 -16.02 12.27
N GLY A 176 19.20 -16.98 11.48
CA GLY A 176 18.45 -16.71 10.25
C GLY A 176 17.15 -15.95 10.51
N ALA A 177 16.38 -16.39 11.51
CA ALA A 177 15.16 -15.69 11.93
C ALA A 177 15.44 -14.23 12.29
N SER A 178 16.49 -13.97 13.08
CA SER A 178 16.87 -12.61 13.48
C SER A 178 17.32 -11.75 12.31
N ILE A 179 18.10 -12.30 11.37
CA ILE A 179 18.53 -11.59 10.16
C ILE A 179 17.30 -11.18 9.31
N ILE A 180 16.36 -12.09 9.11
CA ILE A 180 15.16 -11.81 8.34
C ILE A 180 14.22 -10.85 9.07
N ALA A 181 14.06 -10.97 10.38
CA ALA A 181 13.28 -10.02 11.17
C ALA A 181 13.84 -8.58 11.06
N LEU A 182 15.18 -8.42 11.20
CA LEU A 182 15.84 -7.12 10.97
C LEU A 182 15.63 -6.62 9.57
N ALA A 183 15.69 -7.52 8.65
CA ALA A 183 15.49 -7.29 7.26
C ALA A 183 14.10 -6.71 6.97
N ILE A 184 13.07 -7.30 7.50
CA ILE A 184 11.69 -6.84 7.32
C ILE A 184 11.46 -5.51 8.05
N LEU A 185 12.09 -5.29 9.20
CA LEU A 185 12.11 -3.98 9.86
C LEU A 185 12.58 -2.87 8.90
N ILE A 186 13.68 -3.09 8.19
CA ILE A 186 14.20 -2.13 7.20
C ILE A 186 13.25 -2.01 6.01
N CYS A 187 12.66 -3.12 5.57
CA CYS A 187 11.69 -3.13 4.47
C CYS A 187 10.42 -2.33 4.81
N THR A 188 9.88 -2.49 6.02
CA THR A 188 8.68 -1.77 6.46
C THR A 188 8.96 -0.27 6.59
N LEU A 189 10.13 0.14 7.09
CA LEU A 189 10.53 1.55 7.07
C LEU A 189 10.59 2.11 5.63
N GLY A 190 11.18 1.35 4.70
CA GLY A 190 11.25 1.77 3.29
C GLY A 190 9.89 1.86 2.62
N ALA A 191 9.00 0.91 2.88
CA ALA A 191 7.63 0.96 2.37
C ALA A 191 6.87 2.16 2.95
N ASN A 192 7.02 2.39 4.26
CA ASN A 192 6.34 3.50 4.92
C ASN A 192 6.90 4.86 4.49
N ASN A 193 8.21 4.97 4.24
CA ASN A 193 8.80 6.18 3.69
C ASN A 193 8.24 6.51 2.30
N ALA A 194 8.08 5.51 1.42
CA ALA A 194 7.44 5.68 0.12
C ALA A 194 6.00 6.18 0.27
N ASN A 195 5.20 5.54 1.13
CA ASN A 195 3.83 5.94 1.42
C ASN A 195 3.74 7.39 1.92
N VAL A 196 4.62 7.79 2.85
CA VAL A 196 4.66 9.17 3.37
C VAL A 196 5.02 10.16 2.27
N LEU A 197 6.01 9.82 1.45
CA LEU A 197 6.48 10.68 0.36
C LEU A 197 5.42 10.91 -0.72
N THR A 198 4.75 9.84 -1.17
CA THR A 198 3.83 9.89 -2.32
C THR A 198 2.44 10.39 -1.93
N SER A 199 1.89 9.92 -0.83
CA SER A 199 0.51 10.22 -0.43
C SER A 199 0.28 11.69 -0.09
N ALA A 200 1.28 12.40 0.43
CA ALA A 200 1.17 13.83 0.70
C ALA A 200 0.89 14.67 -0.57
N ARG A 201 1.29 14.17 -1.74
CA ARG A 201 1.04 14.83 -3.03
C ARG A 201 -0.43 14.82 -3.41
N ILE A 202 -1.21 13.84 -2.98
CA ILE A 202 -2.66 13.79 -3.21
C ILE A 202 -3.34 14.96 -2.49
N THR A 203 -3.06 15.09 -1.19
CA THR A 203 -3.64 16.18 -0.37
C THR A 203 -3.19 17.55 -0.86
N TYR A 204 -1.93 17.68 -1.29
CA TYR A 204 -1.39 18.87 -1.92
C TYR A 204 -2.12 19.19 -3.25
N ALA A 205 -2.34 18.20 -4.11
CA ALA A 205 -3.06 18.38 -5.37
C ALA A 205 -4.51 18.83 -5.15
N MET A 206 -5.22 18.20 -4.20
CA MET A 206 -6.57 18.62 -3.81
C MET A 206 -6.59 20.07 -3.33
N ALA A 207 -5.61 20.49 -2.55
CA ALA A 207 -5.50 21.87 -2.07
C ALA A 207 -5.23 22.87 -3.22
N LYS A 208 -4.42 22.47 -4.21
CA LYS A 208 -4.22 23.27 -5.45
C LYS A 208 -5.50 23.48 -6.26
N GLU A 209 -6.31 22.43 -6.34
CA GLU A 209 -7.63 22.46 -6.99
C GLU A 209 -8.72 23.15 -6.16
N LYS A 210 -8.34 23.78 -5.04
CA LYS A 210 -9.25 24.46 -4.10
C LYS A 210 -10.26 23.52 -3.42
N LEU A 211 -9.99 22.21 -3.39
CA LEU A 211 -10.82 21.18 -2.77
C LEU A 211 -10.31 20.78 -1.37
N PHE A 212 -9.38 21.57 -0.81
CA PHE A 212 -8.83 21.39 0.54
C PHE A 212 -8.30 22.73 1.08
N PHE A 213 -7.78 22.76 2.32
CA PHE A 213 -7.26 23.98 2.94
C PHE A 213 -6.13 24.60 2.12
N ARG A 214 -6.19 25.90 1.83
CA ARG A 214 -5.18 26.63 1.05
C ARG A 214 -3.76 26.56 1.64
N SER A 215 -3.63 26.42 2.98
CA SER A 215 -2.34 26.25 3.63
C SER A 215 -1.59 25.01 3.19
N VAL A 216 -2.31 23.96 2.78
CA VAL A 216 -1.74 22.68 2.33
C VAL A 216 -1.18 22.77 0.91
N ALA A 217 -1.65 23.73 0.10
CA ALA A 217 -1.13 23.99 -1.24
C ALA A 217 0.23 24.70 -1.26
N LYS A 218 0.80 25.02 -0.07
CA LYS A 218 2.08 25.72 0.01
C LYS A 218 3.23 24.74 0.04
N VAL A 219 4.22 24.99 -0.82
CA VAL A 219 5.51 24.31 -0.81
C VAL A 219 6.47 25.14 0.03
N HIS A 220 7.21 24.48 0.91
CA HIS A 220 8.19 25.16 1.75
C HIS A 220 9.38 25.63 0.91
N PRO A 221 9.77 26.92 0.96
CA PRO A 221 10.71 27.50 -0.02
C PRO A 221 12.12 26.94 0.07
N LYS A 222 12.56 26.44 1.23
CA LYS A 222 13.92 25.88 1.41
C LYS A 222 14.00 24.38 1.20
N THR A 223 12.94 23.64 1.59
CA THR A 223 12.93 22.16 1.54
C THR A 223 12.23 21.61 0.32
N GLU A 224 11.53 22.48 -0.43
CA GLU A 224 10.75 22.11 -1.64
C GLU A 224 9.68 21.02 -1.37
N THR A 225 9.22 20.93 -0.12
CA THR A 225 8.27 19.92 0.33
C THR A 225 6.91 20.53 0.63
N PRO A 226 5.81 19.81 0.43
CA PRO A 226 4.49 20.19 0.93
C PRO A 226 4.38 19.87 2.43
N ALA A 227 5.16 20.59 3.25
CA ALA A 227 5.34 20.30 4.68
C ALA A 227 4.02 20.20 5.45
N THR A 228 3.05 21.09 5.16
CA THR A 228 1.74 21.07 5.81
C THR A 228 0.95 19.80 5.46
N ALA A 229 1.03 19.33 4.22
CA ALA A 229 0.38 18.09 3.80
C ALA A 229 1.00 16.88 4.53
N LEU A 230 2.34 16.83 4.59
CA LEU A 230 3.08 15.78 5.31
C LEU A 230 2.72 15.74 6.80
N LEU A 231 2.64 16.88 7.47
CA LEU A 231 2.30 16.96 8.90
C LEU A 231 0.85 16.50 9.16
N ILE A 232 -0.12 16.99 8.40
CA ILE A 232 -1.54 16.57 8.54
C ILE A 232 -1.67 15.06 8.33
N GLN A 233 -1.02 14.52 7.30
CA GLN A 233 -1.01 13.10 7.02
C GLN A 233 -0.36 12.30 8.15
N GLY A 234 0.79 12.75 8.68
CA GLY A 234 1.49 12.09 9.79
C GLY A 234 0.65 12.07 11.08
N ILE A 235 -0.01 13.19 11.41
CA ILE A 235 -0.92 13.28 12.57
C ILE A 235 -2.09 12.30 12.40
N TRP A 236 -2.71 12.28 11.22
CA TRP A 236 -3.84 11.40 10.95
C TRP A 236 -3.43 9.92 10.97
N ALA A 237 -2.28 9.57 10.39
CA ALA A 237 -1.72 8.23 10.45
C ALA A 237 -1.46 7.78 11.91
N THR A 238 -0.92 8.68 12.74
CA THR A 238 -0.70 8.44 14.17
C THR A 238 -2.03 8.12 14.89
N ILE A 239 -3.10 8.87 14.63
CA ILE A 239 -4.41 8.60 15.21
C ILE A 239 -4.91 7.21 14.77
N LEU A 240 -4.79 6.89 13.48
CA LEU A 240 -5.25 5.63 12.93
C LEU A 240 -4.51 4.41 13.50
N THR A 241 -3.25 4.55 13.94
CA THR A 241 -2.49 3.45 14.59
C THR A 241 -3.19 2.91 15.85
N PHE A 242 -4.01 3.72 16.50
CA PHE A 242 -4.75 3.31 17.71
C PHE A 242 -6.17 2.80 17.42
N THR A 243 -6.63 2.84 16.16
CA THR A 243 -8.02 2.52 15.81
C THR A 243 -8.25 1.07 15.38
N GLY A 244 -7.20 0.30 15.09
CA GLY A 244 -7.35 -1.07 14.63
C GLY A 244 -6.04 -1.84 14.55
N SER A 245 -6.19 -3.15 14.34
CA SER A 245 -5.08 -4.05 14.03
C SER A 245 -4.58 -3.81 12.59
N PHE A 246 -3.40 -4.37 12.28
CA PHE A 246 -2.84 -4.37 10.93
C PHE A 246 -3.87 -4.82 9.87
N ASN A 247 -4.51 -5.97 10.09
CA ASN A 247 -5.50 -6.52 9.15
C ASN A 247 -6.74 -5.62 8.97
N GLN A 248 -7.23 -5.00 10.05
CA GLN A 248 -8.37 -4.09 9.97
C GLN A 248 -8.02 -2.84 9.15
N LEU A 249 -6.85 -2.23 9.40
CA LEU A 249 -6.41 -1.04 8.68
C LEU A 249 -6.23 -1.32 7.18
N ILE A 250 -5.72 -2.51 6.82
CA ILE A 250 -5.63 -2.97 5.43
C ILE A 250 -7.02 -3.11 4.81
N THR A 251 -7.95 -3.77 5.51
CA THR A 251 -9.31 -3.98 4.99
C THR A 251 -10.00 -2.65 4.70
N TYR A 252 -9.91 -1.66 5.60
CA TYR A 252 -10.46 -0.32 5.38
C TYR A 252 -9.83 0.37 4.18
N MET A 253 -8.51 0.27 4.04
CA MET A 253 -7.76 0.90 2.96
C MET A 253 -8.10 0.27 1.61
N VAL A 254 -8.03 -1.06 1.50
CA VAL A 254 -8.32 -1.77 0.24
C VAL A 254 -9.76 -1.53 -0.17
N PHE A 255 -10.71 -1.70 0.75
CA PHE A 255 -12.13 -1.47 0.47
C PHE A 255 -12.37 -0.07 -0.14
N ALA A 256 -11.87 0.99 0.51
CA ALA A 256 -12.04 2.34 0.02
C ALA A 256 -11.32 2.55 -1.33
N SER A 257 -10.08 2.08 -1.46
CA SER A 257 -9.28 2.27 -2.67
C SER A 257 -9.90 1.61 -3.90
N TRP A 258 -10.42 0.39 -3.77
CA TRP A 258 -11.01 -0.33 -4.89
C TRP A 258 -12.29 0.30 -5.41
N ILE A 259 -13.09 0.96 -4.57
CA ILE A 259 -14.21 1.80 -5.02
C ILE A 259 -13.69 2.92 -5.94
N PHE A 260 -12.67 3.67 -5.49
CA PHE A 260 -12.13 4.78 -6.28
C PHE A 260 -11.37 4.32 -7.54
N TYR A 261 -10.71 3.16 -7.51
CA TYR A 261 -10.06 2.58 -8.68
C TYR A 261 -11.08 2.17 -9.74
N GLY A 262 -12.18 1.53 -9.33
CA GLY A 262 -13.30 1.22 -10.21
C GLY A 262 -13.91 2.48 -10.84
N MET A 263 -14.13 3.52 -10.05
CA MET A 263 -14.62 4.82 -10.55
C MET A 263 -13.63 5.47 -11.53
N SER A 264 -12.32 5.39 -11.25
CA SER A 264 -11.28 5.94 -12.14
C SER A 264 -11.23 5.19 -13.47
N ALA A 265 -11.38 3.86 -13.46
CA ALA A 265 -11.51 3.08 -14.68
C ALA A 265 -12.79 3.42 -15.46
N GLY A 266 -13.90 3.66 -14.76
CA GLY A 266 -15.14 4.15 -15.34
C GLY A 266 -14.99 5.51 -15.99
N ALA A 267 -14.24 6.43 -15.38
CA ALA A 267 -13.94 7.73 -15.94
C ALA A 267 -13.23 7.65 -17.30
N VAL A 268 -12.37 6.64 -17.52
CA VAL A 268 -11.73 6.41 -18.83
C VAL A 268 -12.77 6.18 -19.92
N ILE A 269 -13.81 5.39 -19.63
CA ILE A 269 -14.89 5.07 -20.58
C ILE A 269 -15.72 6.34 -20.83
N ILE A 270 -16.15 7.02 -19.76
CA ILE A 270 -16.98 8.24 -19.84
C ILE A 270 -16.26 9.36 -20.61
N LEU A 271 -15.01 9.64 -20.30
CA LEU A 271 -14.24 10.70 -20.94
C LEU A 271 -13.93 10.39 -22.41
N ARG A 272 -13.85 9.13 -22.81
CA ARG A 272 -13.71 8.79 -24.23
C ARG A 272 -14.95 9.13 -25.05
N HIS A 273 -16.13 9.02 -24.43
CA HIS A 273 -17.40 9.37 -25.09
C HIS A 273 -17.67 10.89 -25.04
N GLN A 274 -17.41 11.52 -23.89
CA GLN A 274 -17.71 12.95 -23.71
C GLN A 274 -16.68 13.88 -24.34
N LYS A 275 -15.41 13.47 -24.43
CA LYS A 275 -14.31 14.26 -24.98
C LYS A 275 -13.49 13.41 -25.98
N PRO A 276 -14.05 13.09 -27.16
CA PRO A 276 -13.39 12.21 -28.14
C PRO A 276 -12.06 12.78 -28.65
N ASP A 277 -11.99 14.10 -28.82
CA ASP A 277 -10.84 14.82 -29.40
C ASP A 277 -9.73 15.14 -28.38
N MET A 278 -9.92 14.77 -27.10
CA MET A 278 -8.90 15.00 -26.08
C MET A 278 -7.63 14.21 -26.41
N GLU A 279 -6.49 14.87 -26.41
CA GLU A 279 -5.19 14.23 -26.60
C GLU A 279 -4.93 13.16 -25.53
N ARG A 280 -4.49 11.98 -25.98
CA ARG A 280 -4.20 10.81 -25.12
C ARG A 280 -2.81 10.29 -25.43
N PRO A 281 -1.79 10.70 -24.66
CA PRO A 281 -0.42 10.23 -24.85
C PRO A 281 -0.28 8.70 -24.74
N TYR A 282 -1.18 8.08 -23.96
CA TYR A 282 -1.30 6.62 -23.85
C TYR A 282 -2.74 6.17 -24.10
N ARG A 283 -2.93 5.20 -24.98
CA ARG A 283 -4.22 4.58 -25.24
C ARG A 283 -4.30 3.21 -24.55
N VAL A 284 -5.30 3.06 -23.67
CA VAL A 284 -5.53 1.80 -22.95
C VAL A 284 -5.66 0.63 -23.93
N TRP A 285 -4.79 -0.35 -23.77
CA TRP A 285 -4.83 -1.59 -24.54
C TRP A 285 -6.08 -2.40 -24.17
N GLY A 286 -6.68 -3.09 -25.17
CA GLY A 286 -7.88 -3.91 -24.94
C GLY A 286 -9.14 -3.12 -24.55
N TYR A 287 -9.20 -1.82 -24.87
CA TYR A 287 -10.44 -1.03 -24.68
C TYR A 287 -11.58 -1.55 -25.55
N PRO A 288 -12.84 -1.62 -25.06
CA PRO A 288 -13.30 -1.22 -23.72
C PRO A 288 -13.24 -2.37 -22.70
N TRP A 289 -12.82 -3.56 -23.07
CA TRP A 289 -12.95 -4.78 -22.28
C TRP A 289 -12.08 -4.77 -21.02
N VAL A 290 -10.83 -4.32 -21.13
CA VAL A 290 -9.92 -4.30 -19.96
C VAL A 290 -10.45 -3.37 -18.87
N PRO A 291 -10.84 -2.10 -19.11
CA PRO A 291 -11.49 -1.28 -18.11
C PRO A 291 -12.80 -1.89 -17.57
N ALA A 292 -13.62 -2.52 -18.42
CA ALA A 292 -14.88 -3.12 -17.99
C ALA A 292 -14.65 -4.30 -17.03
N ILE A 293 -13.71 -5.21 -17.35
CA ILE A 293 -13.34 -6.33 -16.48
C ILE A 293 -12.80 -5.81 -15.14
N PHE A 294 -11.96 -4.76 -15.17
CA PHE A 294 -11.43 -4.16 -13.96
C PHE A 294 -12.53 -3.57 -13.06
N ILE A 295 -13.53 -2.88 -13.66
CA ILE A 295 -14.68 -2.34 -12.93
C ILE A 295 -15.50 -3.47 -12.31
N LEU A 296 -15.78 -4.56 -13.06
CA LEU A 296 -16.51 -5.70 -12.56
C LEU A 296 -15.78 -6.39 -11.39
N PHE A 297 -14.46 -6.56 -11.51
CA PHE A 297 -13.65 -7.11 -10.43
C PHE A 297 -13.65 -6.19 -9.19
N ALA A 298 -13.50 -4.89 -9.36
CA ALA A 298 -13.57 -3.92 -8.27
C ALA A 298 -14.94 -3.94 -7.57
N ALA A 299 -16.02 -4.00 -8.34
CA ALA A 299 -17.37 -4.12 -7.82
C ALA A 299 -17.57 -5.44 -7.04
N TRP A 300 -17.10 -6.56 -7.61
CA TRP A 300 -17.19 -7.86 -6.94
C TRP A 300 -16.41 -7.86 -5.61
N LEU A 301 -15.17 -7.36 -5.59
CA LEU A 301 -14.36 -7.29 -4.37
C LEU A 301 -15.03 -6.41 -3.30
N THR A 302 -15.60 -5.27 -3.70
CA THR A 302 -16.35 -4.38 -2.81
C THR A 302 -17.57 -5.07 -2.21
N VAL A 303 -18.38 -5.74 -3.04
CA VAL A 303 -19.57 -6.49 -2.57
C VAL A 303 -19.16 -7.64 -1.66
N ASN A 304 -18.13 -8.40 -2.03
CA ASN A 304 -17.62 -9.48 -1.19
C ASN A 304 -17.17 -8.98 0.20
N THR A 305 -16.49 -7.84 0.25
CA THR A 305 -16.06 -7.24 1.54
C THR A 305 -17.28 -6.83 2.39
N ILE A 306 -18.34 -6.30 1.77
CA ILE A 306 -19.58 -5.95 2.48
C ILE A 306 -20.25 -7.20 3.09
N LEU A 307 -20.23 -8.32 2.37
CA LEU A 307 -20.87 -9.56 2.81
C LEU A 307 -20.07 -10.28 3.90
N GLU A 308 -18.75 -10.37 3.75
CA GLU A 308 -17.88 -11.17 4.63
C GLU A 308 -17.35 -10.38 5.84
N ALA A 309 -17.18 -9.05 5.70
CA ALA A 309 -16.71 -8.15 6.74
C ALA A 309 -17.58 -6.88 6.86
N PRO A 310 -18.88 -7.01 7.18
CA PRO A 310 -19.84 -5.90 7.12
C PRO A 310 -19.48 -4.75 8.06
N ARG A 311 -18.89 -5.04 9.22
CA ARG A 311 -18.43 -4.03 10.17
C ARG A 311 -17.30 -3.18 9.58
N ASP A 312 -16.32 -3.82 8.96
CA ASP A 312 -15.15 -3.14 8.40
C ASP A 312 -15.56 -2.35 7.15
N ALA A 313 -16.45 -2.90 6.33
CA ALA A 313 -17.04 -2.20 5.19
C ALA A 313 -17.84 -0.96 5.64
N ALA A 314 -18.64 -1.07 6.71
CA ALA A 314 -19.40 0.06 7.24
C ALA A 314 -18.49 1.18 7.75
N ILE A 315 -17.38 0.84 8.41
CA ILE A 315 -16.35 1.82 8.83
C ILE A 315 -15.72 2.48 7.59
N GLY A 316 -15.35 1.69 6.57
CA GLY A 316 -14.81 2.20 5.32
C GLY A 316 -15.76 3.16 4.60
N ILE A 317 -17.04 2.80 4.48
CA ILE A 317 -18.09 3.67 3.93
C ILE A 317 -18.23 4.95 4.78
N GLY A 318 -18.29 4.80 6.10
CA GLY A 318 -18.36 5.93 7.02
C GLY A 318 -17.22 6.91 6.81
N LEU A 319 -15.99 6.43 6.68
CA LEU A 319 -14.81 7.25 6.39
C LEU A 319 -14.93 8.00 5.05
N ILE A 320 -15.44 7.35 4.00
CA ILE A 320 -15.68 8.00 2.70
C ILE A 320 -16.75 9.09 2.85
N LEU A 321 -17.85 8.78 3.52
CA LEU A 321 -18.98 9.70 3.70
C LEU A 321 -18.60 10.94 4.52
N THR A 322 -17.66 10.83 5.48
CA THR A 322 -17.15 12.01 6.21
C THR A 322 -16.46 13.02 5.30
N GLY A 323 -15.98 12.61 4.13
CA GLY A 323 -15.40 13.51 3.14
C GLY A 323 -16.43 14.36 2.38
N LEU A 324 -17.67 13.89 2.25
CA LEU A 324 -18.70 14.59 1.45
C LEU A 324 -19.06 16.00 1.96
N PRO A 325 -19.27 16.25 3.27
CA PRO A 325 -19.52 17.58 3.78
C PRO A 325 -18.40 18.57 3.43
N PHE A 326 -17.15 18.11 3.53
CA PHE A 326 -15.99 18.91 3.17
C PHE A 326 -15.96 19.20 1.67
N TYR A 327 -16.24 18.20 0.82
CA TYR A 327 -16.33 18.38 -0.62
C TYR A 327 -17.36 19.42 -1.00
N PHE A 328 -18.58 19.34 -0.48
CA PHE A 328 -19.63 20.32 -0.74
C PHE A 328 -19.27 21.71 -0.24
N PHE A 329 -18.66 21.82 0.94
CA PHE A 329 -18.21 23.09 1.49
C PHE A 329 -17.17 23.79 0.61
N TRP A 330 -16.20 23.06 0.06
CA TRP A 330 -15.18 23.66 -0.82
C TRP A 330 -15.67 23.83 -2.25
N SER A 331 -16.49 22.93 -2.76
CA SER A 331 -17.05 23.02 -4.11
C SER A 331 -17.98 24.24 -4.27
N SER A 332 -18.81 24.56 -3.27
CA SER A 332 -19.67 25.73 -3.29
C SER A 332 -18.87 27.05 -3.31
N ARG A 333 -17.72 27.08 -2.66
CA ARG A 333 -16.81 28.24 -2.68
C ARG A 333 -16.02 28.42 -3.98
N LYS A 334 -15.87 27.36 -4.76
CA LYS A 334 -15.22 27.43 -6.08
C LYS A 334 -16.12 28.17 -7.09
N GLY A 335 -17.41 27.87 -7.06
CA GLY A 335 -18.38 28.51 -7.96
C GLY A 335 -18.59 30.03 -7.72
N SER A 336 -18.43 30.49 -6.47
CA SER A 336 -18.56 31.92 -6.16
C SER A 336 -17.35 32.77 -6.57
N ASN A 337 -16.15 32.16 -6.68
CA ASN A 337 -14.93 32.89 -7.10
C ASN A 337 -14.67 32.85 -8.61
N GLU A 338 -15.47 32.15 -9.40
CA GLU A 338 -15.44 32.21 -10.89
C GLU A 338 -16.53 33.13 -11.47
N ALA A 339 -17.38 33.67 -10.60
CA ALA A 339 -18.45 34.62 -10.97
C ALA A 339 -18.10 36.09 -10.67
N ASP A 340 -16.96 36.36 -9.99
CA ASP A 340 -16.36 37.67 -9.80
C ASP A 340 -15.09 37.82 -10.70
#